data_0d65800dd391d94438ff1a6d3a60d383
#
_entry.id   0d65800dd391d94438ff1a6d3a60d383
#
_cell.length_a   1.000
_cell.length_b   1.000
_cell.length_c   1.000
_cell.angle_alpha   90.00
_cell.angle_beta   90.00
_cell.angle_gamma   90.00
#
_symmetry.space_group_name_H-M   'P 1'
#
loop_
_entity.id
_entity.type
_entity.pdbx_description
1 polymer ?
#
loop_
_entity_poly.entity_id
_entity_poly.type
_entity_poly.pdbx_seq_one_letter_code
_entity_poly.pdbx_strand_id
1 'polypeptide(L)'
;MAIVRHAESERNVRRLAAHKTGELEYGRDVRDMDVPLTTRGEKQAEATGRYLSKRFKFDRVFVSPYLRAVQTAHLMLRPFAHHPRLTHEERIREKEFGILDGLTRHGIINKYPNEWKRREREGKYYYRPPGGESYPDVALRVHSFLGTLARDCRKQSVLVVCHSVVVLTFRRLLERLSEKELLAIDRDPELDVCNCAITWYEFDPGAGESGRLALREFNGVHYPADLASTDECRRKAHVDFGF
;
A
#
# COMPACT_ATOMS: atom_id res chain seq x y z
N MET A 1 -3.44 11.44 9.89
CA MET A 1 -2.45 10.52 9.31
C MET A 1 -2.93 10.11 7.92
N ALA A 2 -2.11 10.28 6.89
CA ALA A 2 -2.38 9.81 5.55
C ALA A 2 -1.47 8.62 5.22
N ILE A 3 -2.02 7.57 4.62
CA ILE A 3 -1.31 6.36 4.20
C ILE A 3 -1.50 6.25 2.69
N VAL A 4 -0.40 6.13 1.96
CA VAL A 4 -0.40 6.10 0.49
C VAL A 4 0.31 4.85 0.01
N ARG A 5 -0.34 4.09 -0.88
CA ARG A 5 0.35 3.03 -1.62
C ARG A 5 1.31 3.66 -2.62
N HIS A 6 2.50 3.08 -2.81
CA HIS A 6 3.44 3.51 -3.84
C HIS A 6 2.78 3.64 -5.22
N ALA A 7 3.33 4.49 -6.07
CA ALA A 7 2.91 4.68 -7.45
C ALA A 7 3.13 3.42 -8.31
N GLU A 8 2.61 3.38 -9.52
CA GLU A 8 2.78 2.26 -10.43
C GLU A 8 4.26 1.93 -10.65
N SER A 9 4.60 0.66 -10.43
CA SER A 9 5.95 0.13 -10.63
C SER A 9 6.01 -0.82 -11.82
N GLU A 10 7.22 -1.07 -12.33
CA GLU A 10 7.46 -2.03 -13.40
C GLU A 10 6.87 -3.42 -13.07
N ARG A 11 6.94 -3.84 -11.80
CA ARG A 11 6.36 -5.12 -11.35
C ARG A 11 4.82 -5.11 -11.40
N ASN A 12 4.17 -3.98 -11.14
CA ASN A 12 2.70 -3.90 -11.27
C ASN A 12 2.27 -4.15 -12.72
N VAL A 13 2.96 -3.54 -13.68
CA VAL A 13 2.68 -3.72 -15.12
C VAL A 13 2.93 -5.15 -15.54
N ARG A 14 4.11 -5.72 -15.21
CA ARG A 14 4.45 -7.11 -15.54
C ARG A 14 3.45 -8.10 -14.95
N ARG A 15 3.05 -7.91 -13.68
CA ARG A 15 2.05 -8.76 -13.02
C ARG A 15 0.71 -8.72 -13.75
N LEU A 16 0.24 -7.52 -14.12
CA LEU A 16 -1.03 -7.36 -14.81
C LEU A 16 -0.98 -8.02 -16.21
N ALA A 17 0.12 -7.86 -16.94
CA ALA A 17 0.33 -8.51 -18.23
C ALA A 17 0.33 -10.05 -18.09
N ALA A 18 1.12 -10.59 -17.17
CA ALA A 18 1.20 -12.03 -16.94
C ALA A 18 -0.16 -12.66 -16.54
N HIS A 19 -1.00 -11.94 -15.78
CA HIS A 19 -2.35 -12.41 -15.51
C HIS A 19 -3.26 -12.46 -16.74
N LYS A 20 -3.06 -11.54 -17.69
CA LYS A 20 -3.84 -11.50 -18.95
C LYS A 20 -3.37 -12.55 -19.95
N THR A 21 -2.06 -12.81 -20.03
CA THR A 21 -1.47 -13.77 -20.99
C THR A 21 -1.40 -15.20 -20.45
N GLY A 22 -1.65 -15.40 -19.15
CA GLY A 22 -1.55 -16.71 -18.51
C GLY A 22 -0.11 -17.15 -18.21
N GLU A 23 0.87 -16.23 -18.26
CA GLU A 23 2.25 -16.51 -17.90
C GLU A 23 2.39 -17.00 -16.45
N LEU A 24 3.40 -17.83 -16.20
CA LEU A 24 3.62 -18.41 -14.88
C LEU A 24 4.39 -17.48 -13.94
N GLU A 25 5.17 -16.53 -14.50
CA GLU A 25 6.07 -15.65 -13.74
C GLU A 25 5.97 -14.19 -14.20
N TYR A 26 6.34 -13.28 -13.30
CA TYR A 26 6.47 -11.84 -13.59
C TYR A 26 7.61 -11.22 -12.76
N GLY A 27 8.76 -10.92 -13.39
CA GLY A 27 9.81 -10.10 -12.76
C GLY A 27 10.57 -10.76 -11.62
N ARG A 28 11.03 -12.01 -11.79
CA ARG A 28 11.95 -12.69 -10.87
C ARG A 28 13.42 -12.35 -11.13
N ASP A 29 13.68 -11.60 -12.18
CA ASP A 29 14.98 -11.10 -12.61
C ASP A 29 15.53 -9.96 -11.73
N VAL A 30 14.64 -9.26 -11.00
CA VAL A 30 14.96 -8.15 -10.09
C VAL A 30 14.37 -8.43 -8.72
N ARG A 31 15.14 -8.15 -7.66
CA ARG A 31 14.60 -8.25 -6.28
C ARG A 31 13.43 -7.30 -6.11
N ASP A 32 12.39 -7.74 -5.38
CA ASP A 32 11.17 -6.91 -5.20
C ASP A 32 11.45 -5.53 -4.61
N MET A 33 12.44 -5.43 -3.74
CA MET A 33 12.81 -4.15 -3.12
C MET A 33 13.47 -3.16 -4.08
N ASP A 34 14.08 -3.64 -5.19
CA ASP A 34 14.83 -2.82 -6.15
C ASP A 34 14.00 -2.44 -7.39
N VAL A 35 12.72 -2.83 -7.43
CA VAL A 35 11.84 -2.55 -8.57
C VAL A 35 11.47 -1.07 -8.62
N PRO A 36 11.79 -0.36 -9.76
CA PRO A 36 11.51 1.07 -9.89
C PRO A 36 10.04 1.36 -10.27
N LEU A 37 9.70 2.65 -10.25
CA LEU A 37 8.46 3.17 -10.83
C LEU A 37 8.51 3.11 -12.37
N THR A 38 7.30 3.09 -12.98
CA THR A 38 7.12 3.41 -14.39
C THR A 38 7.04 4.93 -14.58
N THR A 39 7.21 5.42 -15.82
CA THR A 39 6.97 6.83 -16.16
C THR A 39 5.54 7.27 -15.80
N ARG A 40 4.54 6.37 -15.92
CA ARG A 40 3.18 6.64 -15.46
C ARG A 40 3.14 6.79 -13.94
N GLY A 41 3.81 5.91 -13.21
CA GLY A 41 3.91 5.97 -11.76
C GLY A 41 4.54 7.26 -11.26
N GLU A 42 5.57 7.77 -11.94
CA GLU A 42 6.17 9.07 -11.60
C GLU A 42 5.14 10.20 -11.70
N LYS A 43 4.37 10.25 -12.79
CA LYS A 43 3.29 11.23 -12.98
C LYS A 43 2.16 11.09 -11.94
N GLN A 44 1.81 9.85 -11.57
CA GLN A 44 0.85 9.60 -10.46
C GLN A 44 1.36 10.21 -9.15
N ALA A 45 2.61 9.95 -8.80
CA ALA A 45 3.23 10.46 -7.56
C ALA A 45 3.27 12.00 -7.54
N GLU A 46 3.66 12.64 -8.64
CA GLU A 46 3.68 14.11 -8.75
C GLU A 46 2.27 14.72 -8.64
N ALA A 47 1.28 14.12 -9.32
CA ALA A 47 -0.10 14.61 -9.26
C ALA A 47 -0.68 14.48 -7.85
N THR A 48 -0.49 13.32 -7.21
CA THR A 48 -0.91 13.10 -5.82
C THR A 48 -0.20 14.07 -4.86
N GLY A 49 1.08 14.33 -5.09
CA GLY A 49 1.84 15.32 -4.32
C GLY A 49 1.26 16.73 -4.42
N ARG A 50 0.87 17.17 -5.62
CA ARG A 50 0.20 18.46 -5.82
C ARG A 50 -1.14 18.56 -5.08
N TYR A 51 -1.92 17.46 -5.06
CA TYR A 51 -3.16 17.41 -4.30
C TYR A 51 -2.88 17.51 -2.79
N LEU A 52 -1.96 16.70 -2.28
CA LEU A 52 -1.64 16.66 -0.84
C LEU A 52 -1.06 17.98 -0.34
N SER A 53 -0.19 18.64 -1.11
CA SER A 53 0.46 19.91 -0.71
C SER A 53 -0.51 21.07 -0.55
N LYS A 54 -1.66 21.04 -1.25
CA LYS A 54 -2.73 22.05 -1.11
C LYS A 54 -3.61 21.82 0.12
N ARG A 55 -3.69 20.59 0.63
CA ARG A 55 -4.65 20.19 1.67
C ARG A 55 -4.01 19.87 3.02
N PHE A 56 -2.75 19.43 3.01
CA PHE A 56 -2.09 18.93 4.21
C PHE A 56 -0.72 19.56 4.42
N LYS A 57 -0.39 19.78 5.69
CA LYS A 57 0.97 20.05 6.13
C LYS A 57 1.42 18.88 6.98
N PHE A 58 2.38 18.11 6.49
CA PHE A 58 2.94 16.98 7.22
C PHE A 58 4.17 17.40 8.01
N ASP A 59 4.23 16.94 9.27
CA ASP A 59 5.40 17.15 10.13
C ASP A 59 6.43 16.02 9.92
N ARG A 60 5.95 14.81 9.65
CA ARG A 60 6.76 13.60 9.50
C ARG A 60 6.32 12.79 8.30
N VAL A 61 7.30 12.20 7.62
CA VAL A 61 7.06 11.23 6.53
C VAL A 61 7.81 9.95 6.85
N PHE A 62 7.10 8.84 6.84
CA PHE A 62 7.68 7.51 6.92
C PHE A 62 7.51 6.80 5.59
N VAL A 63 8.57 6.20 5.10
CA VAL A 63 8.59 5.54 3.80
C VAL A 63 9.18 4.14 3.92
N SER A 64 8.53 3.17 3.25
CA SER A 64 9.11 1.85 3.04
C SER A 64 10.47 1.98 2.33
N PRO A 65 11.49 1.18 2.69
CA PRO A 65 12.80 1.23 2.05
C PRO A 65 12.80 0.71 0.59
N TYR A 66 11.71 0.15 0.11
CA TYR A 66 11.58 -0.34 -1.26
C TYR A 66 11.64 0.80 -2.27
N LEU A 67 12.44 0.65 -3.34
CA LEU A 67 12.76 1.70 -4.30
C LEU A 67 11.52 2.42 -4.83
N ARG A 68 10.48 1.69 -5.23
CA ARG A 68 9.21 2.26 -5.71
C ARG A 68 8.51 3.17 -4.68
N ALA A 69 8.60 2.85 -3.39
CA ALA A 69 8.02 3.68 -2.34
C ALA A 69 8.88 4.93 -2.08
N VAL A 70 10.20 4.80 -2.08
CA VAL A 70 11.16 5.90 -1.93
C VAL A 70 11.01 6.90 -3.07
N GLN A 71 10.98 6.42 -4.32
CA GLN A 71 10.75 7.27 -5.50
C GLN A 71 9.40 8.00 -5.42
N THR A 72 8.33 7.27 -5.02
CA THR A 72 7.00 7.85 -4.82
C THR A 72 7.05 8.98 -3.80
N ALA A 73 7.66 8.76 -2.63
CA ALA A 73 7.75 9.77 -1.58
C ALA A 73 8.53 11.02 -2.04
N HIS A 74 9.66 10.84 -2.70
CA HIS A 74 10.46 11.96 -3.21
C HIS A 74 9.70 12.80 -4.23
N LEU A 75 9.04 12.17 -5.20
CA LEU A 75 8.24 12.88 -6.22
C LEU A 75 7.03 13.59 -5.60
N MET A 76 6.36 12.91 -4.67
CA MET A 76 5.18 13.44 -3.98
C MET A 76 5.51 14.65 -3.10
N LEU A 77 6.69 14.71 -2.52
CA LEU A 77 7.11 15.81 -1.63
C LEU A 77 7.63 17.05 -2.36
N ARG A 78 7.95 16.97 -3.66
CA ARG A 78 8.46 18.13 -4.43
C ARG A 78 7.59 19.39 -4.36
N PRO A 79 6.24 19.32 -4.42
CA PRO A 79 5.40 20.53 -4.38
C PRO A 79 5.21 21.12 -2.97
N PHE A 80 5.73 20.48 -1.92
CA PHE A 80 5.59 21.02 -0.56
C PHE A 80 6.58 22.18 -0.31
N ALA A 81 6.08 23.32 0.16
CA ALA A 81 6.91 24.49 0.49
C ALA A 81 7.84 24.27 1.68
N HIS A 82 7.49 23.32 2.57
CA HIS A 82 8.35 22.90 3.67
C HIS A 82 8.74 21.43 3.46
N HIS A 83 9.90 21.05 3.93
CA HIS A 83 10.40 19.69 3.80
C HIS A 83 10.22 18.93 5.12
N PRO A 84 9.17 18.06 5.24
CA PRO A 84 8.98 17.26 6.43
C PRO A 84 10.14 16.27 6.59
N ARG A 85 10.45 15.91 7.83
CA ARG A 85 11.48 14.90 8.10
C ARG A 85 11.04 13.54 7.52
N LEU A 86 11.76 13.07 6.50
CA LEU A 86 11.58 11.74 5.91
C LEU A 86 12.41 10.71 6.67
N THR A 87 11.79 9.59 7.00
CA THR A 87 12.41 8.45 7.72
C THR A 87 12.09 7.16 6.99
N HIS A 88 13.13 6.39 6.63
CA HIS A 88 12.96 5.02 6.15
C HIS A 88 12.51 4.12 7.30
N GLU A 89 11.50 3.28 7.05
CA GLU A 89 10.87 2.46 8.07
C GLU A 89 10.65 1.02 7.58
N GLU A 90 11.46 0.11 8.07
CA GLU A 90 11.44 -1.31 7.68
C GLU A 90 10.11 -2.02 8.01
N ARG A 91 9.43 -1.60 9.08
CA ARG A 91 8.18 -2.22 9.51
C ARG A 91 7.01 -1.98 8.55
N ILE A 92 7.16 -1.07 7.57
CA ILE A 92 6.14 -0.81 6.55
C ILE A 92 6.56 -1.27 5.14
N ARG A 93 7.60 -2.14 5.02
CA ARG A 93 7.93 -2.83 3.77
C ARG A 93 6.78 -3.74 3.33
N GLU A 94 6.72 -4.11 2.05
CA GLU A 94 5.66 -5.01 1.57
C GLU A 94 5.77 -6.40 2.22
N LYS A 95 4.68 -7.14 2.16
CA LYS A 95 4.63 -8.54 2.59
C LYS A 95 5.61 -9.38 1.77
N GLU A 96 6.46 -10.13 2.44
CA GLU A 96 7.37 -11.06 1.77
C GLU A 96 6.62 -12.29 1.26
N PHE A 97 6.82 -12.61 -0.02
CA PHE A 97 6.21 -13.78 -0.65
C PHE A 97 7.15 -14.99 -0.71
N GLY A 98 8.42 -14.85 -0.30
CA GLY A 98 9.41 -15.92 -0.23
C GLY A 98 9.58 -16.63 -1.57
N ILE A 99 9.56 -17.97 -1.56
CA ILE A 99 9.71 -18.76 -2.79
C ILE A 99 8.62 -18.52 -3.84
N LEU A 100 7.48 -17.94 -3.43
CA LEU A 100 6.35 -17.64 -4.32
C LEU A 100 6.45 -16.26 -4.96
N ASP A 101 7.47 -15.46 -4.61
CA ASP A 101 7.64 -14.13 -5.17
C ASP A 101 7.80 -14.17 -6.70
N GLY A 102 7.15 -13.24 -7.38
CA GLY A 102 7.16 -13.15 -8.84
C GLY A 102 6.42 -14.27 -9.58
N LEU A 103 5.61 -15.08 -8.88
CA LEU A 103 4.76 -16.10 -9.50
C LEU A 103 3.30 -15.66 -9.61
N THR A 104 2.68 -15.96 -10.75
CA THR A 104 1.21 -15.90 -10.88
C THR A 104 0.56 -17.05 -10.12
N ARG A 105 -0.78 -17.03 -9.96
CA ARG A 105 -1.52 -18.17 -9.42
C ARG A 105 -1.23 -19.48 -10.19
N HIS A 106 -1.22 -19.41 -11.52
CA HIS A 106 -0.89 -20.56 -12.37
C HIS A 106 0.56 -21.04 -12.15
N GLY A 107 1.49 -20.09 -11.99
CA GLY A 107 2.89 -20.39 -11.66
C GLY A 107 3.04 -21.10 -10.32
N ILE A 108 2.30 -20.67 -9.29
CA ILE A 108 2.31 -21.33 -7.98
C ILE A 108 1.76 -22.75 -8.07
N ILE A 109 0.60 -22.94 -8.71
CA ILE A 109 -0.02 -24.26 -8.89
C ILE A 109 0.90 -25.20 -9.66
N ASN A 110 1.57 -24.72 -10.69
CA ASN A 110 2.48 -25.50 -11.54
C ASN A 110 3.78 -25.87 -10.82
N LYS A 111 4.46 -24.87 -10.25
CA LYS A 111 5.81 -25.07 -9.67
C LYS A 111 5.80 -25.56 -8.22
N TYR A 112 4.78 -25.15 -7.45
CA TYR A 112 4.67 -25.45 -6.01
C TYR A 112 3.27 -25.94 -5.64
N PRO A 113 2.79 -27.05 -6.23
CA PRO A 113 1.42 -27.54 -6.00
C PRO A 113 1.13 -27.86 -4.53
N ASN A 114 2.14 -28.30 -3.76
CA ASN A 114 1.99 -28.58 -2.34
C ASN A 114 1.79 -27.28 -1.52
N GLU A 115 2.47 -26.19 -1.89
CA GLU A 115 2.28 -24.88 -1.24
C GLU A 115 0.91 -24.29 -1.57
N TRP A 116 0.40 -24.53 -2.80
CA TRP A 116 -0.96 -24.16 -3.15
C TRP A 116 -2.00 -24.90 -2.29
N LYS A 117 -1.90 -26.23 -2.16
CA LYS A 117 -2.78 -27.06 -1.30
C LYS A 117 -2.68 -26.63 0.16
N ARG A 118 -1.48 -26.35 0.63
CA ARG A 118 -1.25 -25.85 2.00
C ARG A 118 -1.95 -24.51 2.22
N ARG A 119 -1.84 -23.56 1.28
CA ARG A 119 -2.52 -22.28 1.35
C ARG A 119 -4.05 -22.41 1.33
N GLU A 120 -4.60 -23.33 0.57
CA GLU A 120 -6.05 -23.61 0.57
C GLU A 120 -6.51 -24.17 1.92
N ARG A 121 -5.75 -25.05 2.54
CA ARG A 121 -6.05 -25.64 3.85
C ARG A 121 -5.91 -24.62 4.99
N GLU A 122 -4.85 -23.85 5.02
CA GLU A 122 -4.55 -22.89 6.09
C GLU A 122 -5.31 -21.57 5.93
N GLY A 123 -5.80 -21.26 4.74
CA GLY A 123 -6.44 -20.01 4.39
C GLY A 123 -5.44 -18.88 4.10
N LYS A 124 -5.84 -17.93 3.24
CA LYS A 124 -4.98 -16.82 2.78
C LYS A 124 -4.38 -15.99 3.92
N TYR A 125 -5.08 -15.86 5.02
CA TYR A 125 -4.68 -15.02 6.14
C TYR A 125 -3.51 -15.62 6.94
N TYR A 126 -3.60 -16.90 7.30
CA TYR A 126 -2.59 -17.58 8.12
C TYR A 126 -1.47 -18.22 7.31
N TYR A 127 -1.71 -18.49 6.03
CA TYR A 127 -0.70 -19.12 5.21
C TYR A 127 0.57 -18.27 5.12
N ARG A 128 1.70 -18.90 5.49
CA ARG A 128 3.05 -18.35 5.38
C ARG A 128 3.84 -19.14 4.34
N PRO A 129 4.19 -18.56 3.17
CA PRO A 129 5.07 -19.21 2.21
C PRO A 129 6.47 -19.42 2.81
N PRO A 130 7.21 -20.46 2.40
CA PRO A 130 8.60 -20.63 2.81
C PRO A 130 9.44 -19.39 2.48
N GLY A 131 10.15 -18.86 3.49
CA GLY A 131 10.91 -17.62 3.37
C GLY A 131 10.07 -16.34 3.28
N GLY A 132 8.76 -16.42 3.52
CA GLY A 132 7.85 -15.27 3.44
C GLY A 132 7.09 -14.99 4.73
N GLU A 133 6.07 -14.12 4.63
CA GLU A 133 5.24 -13.65 5.74
C GLU A 133 3.78 -14.08 5.56
N SER A 134 3.06 -14.32 6.65
CA SER A 134 1.60 -14.34 6.72
C SER A 134 1.04 -12.93 6.94
N TYR A 135 -0.29 -12.74 6.89
CA TYR A 135 -0.91 -11.47 7.30
C TYR A 135 -0.69 -11.15 8.79
N PRO A 136 -0.76 -12.13 9.74
CA PRO A 136 -0.36 -11.90 11.14
C PRO A 136 1.06 -11.38 11.31
N ASP A 137 2.04 -11.87 10.53
CA ASP A 137 3.42 -11.37 10.62
C ASP A 137 3.51 -9.88 10.24
N VAL A 138 2.85 -9.49 9.15
CA VAL A 138 2.76 -8.09 8.73
C VAL A 138 2.03 -7.26 9.80
N ALA A 139 0.95 -7.80 10.38
CA ALA A 139 0.19 -7.11 11.43
C ALA A 139 1.04 -6.84 12.67
N LEU A 140 1.89 -7.77 13.09
CA LEU A 140 2.79 -7.58 14.23
C LEU A 140 3.75 -6.41 14.02
N ARG A 141 4.40 -6.32 12.85
CA ARG A 141 5.34 -5.23 12.58
C ARG A 141 4.64 -3.88 12.38
N VAL A 142 3.48 -3.84 11.74
CA VAL A 142 2.68 -2.62 11.59
C VAL A 142 2.13 -2.16 12.95
N HIS A 143 1.69 -3.08 13.82
CA HIS A 143 1.29 -2.76 15.19
C HIS A 143 2.43 -2.13 16.00
N SER A 144 3.64 -2.70 15.91
CA SER A 144 4.84 -2.11 16.51
C SER A 144 5.11 -0.70 15.99
N PHE A 145 4.93 -0.45 14.69
CA PHE A 145 5.08 0.88 14.11
C PHE A 145 4.01 1.87 14.61
N LEU A 146 2.75 1.44 14.71
CA LEU A 146 1.68 2.25 15.29
C LEU A 146 2.00 2.67 16.73
N GLY A 147 2.59 1.79 17.52
CA GLY A 147 3.08 2.11 18.87
C GLY A 147 4.17 3.21 18.86
N THR A 148 5.06 3.18 17.88
CA THR A 148 6.05 4.27 17.68
C THR A 148 5.37 5.59 17.31
N LEU A 149 4.40 5.57 16.39
CA LEU A 149 3.65 6.79 16.02
C LEU A 149 2.91 7.37 17.24
N ALA A 150 2.25 6.52 18.03
CA ALA A 150 1.51 6.96 19.21
C ALA A 150 2.41 7.58 20.28
N ARG A 151 3.65 7.10 20.43
CA ARG A 151 4.64 7.62 21.39
C ARG A 151 5.33 8.88 20.88
N ASP A 152 5.83 8.85 19.64
CA ASP A 152 6.83 9.82 19.14
C ASP A 152 6.24 10.89 18.22
N CYS A 153 5.00 10.71 17.74
CA CYS A 153 4.34 11.60 16.78
C CYS A 153 3.02 12.19 17.31
N ARG A 154 2.91 12.36 18.62
CA ARG A 154 1.70 12.94 19.23
C ARG A 154 1.42 14.34 18.68
N LYS A 155 0.17 14.59 18.29
CA LYS A 155 -0.30 15.87 17.71
C LYS A 155 0.41 16.26 16.41
N GLN A 156 1.11 15.33 15.75
CA GLN A 156 1.78 15.56 14.47
C GLN A 156 0.93 15.01 13.32
N SER A 157 1.02 15.68 12.18
CA SER A 157 0.49 15.21 10.92
C SER A 157 1.52 14.31 10.25
N VAL A 158 1.13 13.07 9.96
CA VAL A 158 2.04 12.02 9.46
C VAL A 158 1.61 11.55 8.09
N LEU A 159 2.55 11.46 7.16
CA LEU A 159 2.42 10.76 5.88
C LEU A 159 3.18 9.44 5.94
N VAL A 160 2.53 8.36 5.49
CA VAL A 160 3.13 7.02 5.36
C VAL A 160 3.05 6.59 3.90
N VAL A 161 4.19 6.27 3.29
CA VAL A 161 4.24 5.73 1.91
C VAL A 161 4.66 4.27 1.95
N CYS A 162 3.76 3.39 1.55
CA CYS A 162 3.92 1.94 1.73
C CYS A 162 3.27 1.13 0.59
N HIS A 163 2.70 -0.03 0.87
CA HIS A 163 2.26 -1.04 -0.10
C HIS A 163 0.83 -1.52 0.19
N SER A 164 0.22 -2.25 -0.76
CA SER A 164 -1.20 -2.62 -0.66
C SER A 164 -1.54 -3.47 0.56
N VAL A 165 -0.77 -4.53 0.84
CA VAL A 165 -1.03 -5.38 2.02
C VAL A 165 -0.82 -4.59 3.32
N VAL A 166 0.14 -3.67 3.34
CA VAL A 166 0.41 -2.82 4.50
C VAL A 166 -0.73 -1.83 4.74
N VAL A 167 -1.28 -1.18 3.68
CA VAL A 167 -2.48 -0.32 3.79
C VAL A 167 -3.65 -1.10 4.39
N LEU A 168 -3.93 -2.31 3.88
CA LEU A 168 -4.99 -3.16 4.41
C LEU A 168 -4.73 -3.57 5.87
N THR A 169 -3.47 -3.79 6.23
CA THR A 169 -3.07 -4.11 7.61
C THR A 169 -3.27 -2.92 8.55
N PHE A 170 -2.95 -1.70 8.12
CA PHE A 170 -3.29 -0.49 8.88
C PHE A 170 -4.79 -0.39 9.12
N ARG A 171 -5.61 -0.61 8.08
CA ARG A 171 -7.07 -0.63 8.21
C ARG A 171 -7.52 -1.63 9.26
N ARG A 172 -7.03 -2.89 9.15
CA ARG A 172 -7.37 -3.94 10.10
C ARG A 172 -7.11 -3.53 11.56
N LEU A 173 -5.96 -2.92 11.82
CA LEU A 173 -5.55 -2.54 13.17
C LEU A 173 -6.29 -1.31 13.70
N LEU A 174 -6.45 -0.28 12.87
CA LEU A 174 -7.08 0.99 13.25
C LEU A 174 -8.60 0.89 13.34
N GLU A 175 -9.23 0.14 12.42
CA GLU A 175 -10.68 -0.07 12.35
C GLU A 175 -11.13 -1.32 13.14
N ARG A 176 -10.17 -2.11 13.67
CA ARG A 176 -10.42 -3.36 14.39
C ARG A 176 -11.18 -4.40 13.56
N LEU A 177 -10.85 -4.48 12.27
CA LEU A 177 -11.50 -5.44 11.37
C LEU A 177 -11.14 -6.88 11.74
N SER A 178 -12.12 -7.75 11.68
CA SER A 178 -11.91 -9.20 11.76
C SER A 178 -11.13 -9.71 10.53
N GLU A 179 -10.61 -10.92 10.61
CA GLU A 179 -9.98 -11.61 9.46
C GLU A 179 -10.93 -11.68 8.25
N LYS A 180 -12.20 -12.03 8.50
CA LYS A 180 -13.22 -12.16 7.46
C LYS A 180 -13.47 -10.84 6.73
N GLU A 181 -13.59 -9.74 7.45
CA GLU A 181 -13.78 -8.41 6.88
C GLU A 181 -12.56 -7.95 6.07
N LEU A 182 -11.35 -8.14 6.61
CA LEU A 182 -10.12 -7.84 5.88
C LEU A 182 -10.03 -8.60 4.57
N LEU A 183 -10.29 -9.92 4.61
CA LEU A 183 -10.22 -10.76 3.41
C LEU A 183 -11.35 -10.47 2.42
N ALA A 184 -12.50 -10.00 2.88
CA ALA A 184 -13.57 -9.52 2.00
C ALA A 184 -13.10 -8.30 1.19
N ILE A 185 -12.48 -7.32 1.85
CA ILE A 185 -11.91 -6.12 1.20
C ILE A 185 -10.79 -6.53 0.21
N ASP A 186 -9.89 -7.43 0.63
CA ASP A 186 -8.74 -7.86 -0.16
C ASP A 186 -9.11 -8.74 -1.40
N ARG A 187 -10.32 -9.28 -1.44
CA ARG A 187 -10.84 -10.06 -2.57
C ARG A 187 -11.73 -9.26 -3.52
N ASP A 188 -12.23 -8.14 -3.06
CA ASP A 188 -13.12 -7.30 -3.86
C ASP A 188 -12.30 -6.44 -4.81
N PRO A 189 -12.42 -6.64 -6.15
CA PRO A 189 -11.69 -5.82 -7.12
C PRO A 189 -12.00 -4.32 -7.00
N GLU A 190 -13.24 -3.97 -6.62
CA GLU A 190 -13.63 -2.57 -6.43
C GLU A 190 -12.95 -1.93 -5.22
N LEU A 191 -12.43 -2.74 -4.28
CA LEU A 191 -11.71 -2.28 -3.09
C LEU A 191 -10.19 -2.49 -3.19
N ASP A 192 -9.68 -2.97 -4.34
CA ASP A 192 -8.23 -3.08 -4.55
C ASP A 192 -7.56 -1.71 -4.38
N VAL A 193 -6.51 -1.70 -3.58
CA VAL A 193 -5.81 -0.44 -3.24
C VAL A 193 -5.07 0.07 -4.47
N CYS A 194 -5.51 1.17 -5.04
CA CYS A 194 -4.92 1.76 -6.23
C CYS A 194 -3.52 2.33 -5.96
N ASN A 195 -2.68 2.38 -6.99
CA ASN A 195 -1.39 3.06 -6.92
C ASN A 195 -1.60 4.55 -6.60
N CYS A 196 -0.78 5.11 -5.74
CA CYS A 196 -0.90 6.48 -5.20
C CYS A 196 -2.25 6.81 -4.54
N ALA A 197 -3.10 5.83 -4.27
CA ALA A 197 -4.33 6.08 -3.55
C ALA A 197 -4.06 6.43 -2.09
N ILE A 198 -4.86 7.35 -1.58
CA ILE A 198 -4.77 7.88 -0.22
C ILE A 198 -5.80 7.16 0.65
N THR A 199 -5.35 6.71 1.83
CA THR A 199 -6.22 6.28 2.92
C THR A 199 -5.97 7.23 4.09
N TRP A 200 -6.99 8.01 4.46
CA TRP A 200 -6.81 9.10 5.41
C TRP A 200 -7.60 8.87 6.69
N TYR A 201 -6.88 9.05 7.80
CA TYR A 201 -7.42 8.99 9.15
C TYR A 201 -7.26 10.34 9.87
N GLU A 202 -8.28 10.74 10.58
CA GLU A 202 -8.29 11.90 11.45
C GLU A 202 -8.54 11.49 12.89
N PHE A 203 -7.91 12.20 13.83
CA PHE A 203 -8.16 11.94 15.24
C PHE A 203 -9.55 12.46 15.63
N ASP A 204 -10.38 11.56 16.14
CA ASP A 204 -11.70 11.86 16.65
C ASP A 204 -11.69 11.73 18.19
N PRO A 205 -11.72 12.86 18.91
CA PRO A 205 -11.69 12.84 20.38
C PRO A 205 -12.95 12.24 21.01
N GLY A 206 -14.07 12.22 20.27
CA GLY A 206 -15.35 11.63 20.74
C GLY A 206 -15.44 10.13 20.53
N ALA A 207 -14.49 9.50 19.85
CA ALA A 207 -14.52 8.10 19.55
C ALA A 207 -13.81 7.25 20.61
N GLY A 208 -14.56 6.56 21.47
CA GLY A 208 -14.07 5.77 22.61
C GLY A 208 -13.59 6.65 23.76
N GLU A 209 -13.02 6.02 24.80
CA GLU A 209 -12.65 6.72 26.06
C GLU A 209 -11.51 7.73 25.91
N SER A 210 -10.59 7.52 24.98
CA SER A 210 -9.38 8.35 24.81
C SER A 210 -9.25 8.96 23.42
N GLY A 211 -10.32 8.93 22.62
CA GLY A 211 -10.28 9.26 21.20
C GLY A 211 -9.58 8.18 20.37
N ARG A 212 -9.78 8.21 19.08
CA ARG A 212 -9.12 7.31 18.14
C ARG A 212 -8.97 7.92 16.74
N LEU A 213 -8.16 7.31 15.91
CA LEU A 213 -8.09 7.62 14.49
C LEU A 213 -9.33 7.05 13.79
N ALA A 214 -10.15 7.92 13.20
CA ALA A 214 -11.32 7.57 12.40
C ALA A 214 -10.99 7.66 10.92
N LEU A 215 -11.43 6.67 10.14
CA LEU A 215 -11.29 6.67 8.69
C LEU A 215 -12.14 7.80 8.09
N ARG A 216 -11.53 8.65 7.27
CA ARG A 216 -12.21 9.70 6.50
C ARG A 216 -12.28 9.38 5.02
N GLU A 217 -11.26 8.74 4.49
CA GLU A 217 -11.21 8.33 3.10
C GLU A 217 -10.45 7.01 2.98
N PHE A 218 -10.97 6.09 2.16
CA PHE A 218 -10.28 4.87 1.78
C PHE A 218 -10.09 4.82 0.28
N ASN A 219 -8.84 4.59 -0.14
CA ASN A 219 -8.50 4.34 -1.53
C ASN A 219 -8.86 5.50 -2.47
N GLY A 220 -8.74 6.75 -1.97
CA GLY A 220 -9.00 7.97 -2.75
C GLY A 220 -7.93 8.19 -3.82
N VAL A 221 -8.35 8.30 -5.07
CA VAL A 221 -7.46 8.52 -6.22
C VAL A 221 -7.56 9.98 -6.66
N HIS A 222 -6.48 10.73 -6.49
CA HIS A 222 -6.42 12.18 -6.70
C HIS A 222 -5.40 12.57 -7.80
N TYR A 223 -5.36 11.82 -8.87
CA TYR A 223 -4.63 12.09 -10.10
C TYR A 223 -5.55 11.90 -11.32
N PRO A 224 -5.22 12.47 -12.50
CA PRO A 224 -6.02 12.33 -13.71
C PRO A 224 -6.31 10.88 -14.10
N ALA A 225 -7.53 10.62 -14.59
CA ALA A 225 -8.01 9.27 -14.90
C ALA A 225 -7.18 8.55 -15.98
N ASP A 226 -6.54 9.29 -16.89
CA ASP A 226 -5.63 8.76 -17.92
C ASP A 226 -4.33 8.19 -17.32
N LEU A 227 -3.99 8.55 -16.09
CA LEU A 227 -2.86 7.98 -15.35
C LEU A 227 -3.23 6.72 -14.56
N ALA A 228 -4.48 6.28 -14.55
CA ALA A 228 -4.88 5.11 -13.78
C ALA A 228 -4.25 3.82 -14.33
N SER A 229 -3.78 2.95 -13.41
CA SER A 229 -3.14 1.67 -13.74
C SER A 229 -4.14 0.60 -14.16
N THR A 230 -5.41 0.70 -13.70
CA THR A 230 -6.50 -0.23 -14.01
C THR A 230 -7.81 0.53 -14.24
N ASP A 231 -8.79 -0.13 -14.83
CA ASP A 231 -10.12 0.47 -15.06
C ASP A 231 -10.84 0.76 -13.73
N GLU A 232 -10.66 -0.08 -12.70
CA GLU A 232 -11.17 0.15 -11.36
C GLU A 232 -10.61 1.44 -10.77
N CYS A 233 -9.31 1.65 -10.88
CA CYS A 233 -8.66 2.87 -10.41
C CYS A 233 -9.07 4.10 -11.22
N ARG A 234 -9.36 3.93 -12.54
CA ARG A 234 -9.86 5.00 -13.40
C ARG A 234 -11.23 5.49 -12.94
N ARG A 235 -12.14 4.59 -12.56
CA ARG A 235 -13.47 4.96 -12.04
C ARG A 235 -13.40 5.73 -10.72
N LYS A 236 -12.35 5.51 -9.92
CA LYS A 236 -12.13 6.20 -8.64
C LYS A 236 -11.37 7.53 -8.76
N ALA A 237 -10.76 7.79 -9.91
CA ALA A 237 -10.04 9.04 -10.14
C ALA A 237 -11.01 10.21 -10.16
N HIS A 238 -11.12 10.91 -9.04
CA HIS A 238 -11.88 12.15 -8.96
C HIS A 238 -11.14 13.25 -9.69
N VAL A 239 -11.73 13.71 -10.80
CA VAL A 239 -11.34 14.95 -11.46
C VAL A 239 -11.96 16.10 -10.67
N ASP A 240 -11.48 16.34 -9.45
CA ASP A 240 -11.81 17.57 -8.75
C ASP A 240 -10.63 18.54 -8.94
N PHE A 241 -10.59 19.15 -10.11
CA PHE A 241 -9.82 20.37 -10.36
C PHE A 241 -10.62 21.58 -9.86
N GLY A 242 -11.19 21.48 -8.65
CA GLY A 242 -11.76 22.63 -7.96
C GLY A 242 -10.68 23.66 -7.69
N PHE A 243 -10.82 24.79 -8.32
CA PHE A 243 -10.04 26.02 -8.23
C PHE A 243 -9.82 26.49 -6.80
#